data_538230c4b4cfb33254b95e940e8a287a
#
_entry.id   538230c4b4cfb33254b95e940e8a287a
#
_cell.length_a   1.000
_cell.length_b   1.000
_cell.length_c   1.000
_cell.angle_alpha   90.00
_cell.angle_beta   90.00
_cell.angle_gamma   90.00
#
_symmetry.space_group_name_H-M   'P 1'
#
loop_
_entity.id
_entity.type
_entity.pdbx_description
1 polymer ?
#
loop_
_entity_poly.entity_id
_entity_poly.type
_entity_poly.pdbx_seq_one_letter_code
_entity_poly.pdbx_strand_id
1 'polypeptide(L)' 'MENKLQQLTQKLYDEGLEKGRSEAERLVAEAKAQAAAIVEEARAEAAGIVKQAEAKAEDVAKNTMTEI' A
#
# COMPACT_ATOMS: atom_id res chain seq x y z
N MET A 1 -2.58 -7.24 -51.34
CA MET A 1 -3.83 -7.02 -50.60
C MET A 1 -3.75 -7.68 -49.22
N GLU A 2 -3.97 -6.92 -48.18
CA GLU A 2 -4.12 -7.50 -46.88
C GLU A 2 -5.40 -8.32 -46.82
N ASN A 3 -5.34 -9.50 -46.26
CA ASN A 3 -6.55 -10.27 -46.10
C ASN A 3 -7.17 -9.96 -44.72
N LYS A 4 -8.46 -10.24 -44.61
CA LYS A 4 -9.23 -9.96 -43.40
C LYS A 4 -8.73 -10.76 -42.19
N LEU A 5 -8.19 -11.95 -42.45
CA LEU A 5 -7.66 -12.79 -41.35
C LEU A 5 -6.45 -12.13 -40.70
N GLN A 6 -5.54 -11.58 -41.50
CA GLN A 6 -4.37 -10.88 -40.99
C GLN A 6 -4.77 -9.64 -40.18
N GLN A 7 -5.74 -8.88 -40.69
CA GLN A 7 -6.26 -7.69 -39.99
C GLN A 7 -6.90 -8.05 -38.65
N LEU A 8 -7.69 -9.11 -38.63
CA LEU A 8 -8.35 -9.58 -37.43
C LEU A 8 -7.32 -10.07 -36.42
N THR A 9 -6.33 -10.82 -36.86
CA THR A 9 -5.26 -11.32 -36.01
C THR A 9 -4.48 -10.17 -35.37
N GLN A 10 -4.14 -9.16 -36.16
CA GLN A 10 -3.43 -7.98 -35.68
C GLN A 10 -4.27 -7.23 -34.63
N LYS A 11 -5.56 -7.08 -34.89
CA LYS A 11 -6.46 -6.41 -33.97
C LYS A 11 -6.56 -7.15 -32.65
N LEU A 12 -6.70 -8.46 -32.68
CA LEU A 12 -6.75 -9.28 -31.49
C LEU A 12 -5.47 -9.17 -30.68
N TYR A 13 -4.33 -9.17 -31.36
CA TYR A 13 -3.04 -9.03 -30.73
C TYR A 13 -2.92 -7.68 -30.03
N ASP A 14 -3.24 -6.60 -30.74
CA ASP A 14 -3.16 -5.24 -30.20
C ASP A 14 -4.09 -5.03 -29.01
N GLU A 15 -5.32 -5.53 -29.12
CA GLU A 15 -6.29 -5.44 -28.02
C GLU A 15 -5.84 -6.25 -26.81
N GLY A 16 -5.27 -7.42 -27.04
CA GLY A 16 -4.74 -8.26 -25.98
C GLY A 16 -3.59 -7.60 -25.25
N LEU A 17 -2.67 -6.98 -25.97
CA LEU A 17 -1.55 -6.23 -25.40
C LEU A 17 -2.06 -5.05 -24.56
N GLU A 18 -3.02 -4.30 -25.09
CA GLU A 18 -3.56 -3.14 -24.39
C GLU A 18 -4.30 -3.54 -23.11
N LYS A 19 -5.08 -4.60 -23.17
CA LYS A 19 -5.76 -5.13 -21.98
C LYS A 19 -4.75 -5.60 -20.95
N GLY A 20 -3.71 -6.31 -21.38
CA GLY A 20 -2.66 -6.78 -20.51
C GLY A 20 -1.92 -5.63 -19.83
N ARG A 21 -1.59 -4.59 -20.59
CA ARG A 21 -0.93 -3.40 -20.06
C ARG A 21 -1.81 -2.69 -19.03
N SER A 22 -3.07 -2.49 -19.38
CA SER A 22 -4.04 -1.82 -18.49
C SER A 22 -4.21 -2.59 -17.20
N GLU A 23 -4.33 -3.91 -17.27
CA GLU A 23 -4.47 -4.76 -16.09
C GLU A 23 -3.21 -4.73 -15.23
N ALA A 24 -2.05 -4.77 -15.85
CA ALA A 24 -0.77 -4.68 -15.14
C ALA A 24 -0.65 -3.34 -14.40
N GLU A 25 -1.02 -2.24 -15.05
CA GLU A 25 -1.02 -0.92 -14.43
C GLU A 25 -1.96 -0.85 -13.23
N ARG A 26 -3.14 -1.46 -13.36
CA ARG A 26 -4.11 -1.51 -12.27
C ARG A 26 -3.56 -2.28 -11.08
N LEU A 27 -2.96 -3.43 -11.32
CA LEU A 27 -2.37 -4.26 -10.27
C LEU A 27 -1.21 -3.55 -9.55
N VAL A 28 -0.36 -2.88 -10.32
CA VAL A 28 0.75 -2.10 -9.74
C VAL A 28 0.21 -0.96 -8.89
N ALA A 29 -0.81 -0.24 -9.38
CA ALA A 29 -1.42 0.84 -8.62
C ALA A 29 -2.04 0.34 -7.32
N GLU A 30 -2.73 -0.80 -7.37
CA GLU A 30 -3.29 -1.43 -6.17
C GLU A 30 -2.20 -1.84 -5.18
N ALA A 31 -1.13 -2.45 -5.68
CA ALA A 31 -0.03 -2.87 -4.82
C ALA A 31 0.64 -1.69 -4.13
N LYS A 32 0.83 -0.59 -4.84
CA LYS A 32 1.38 0.64 -4.28
C LYS A 32 0.47 1.23 -3.21
N ALA A 33 -0.84 1.24 -3.47
CA ALA A 33 -1.82 1.74 -2.51
C ALA A 33 -1.83 0.89 -1.24
N GLN A 34 -1.79 -0.43 -1.39
CA GLN A 34 -1.72 -1.34 -0.24
C GLN A 34 -0.43 -1.14 0.56
N ALA A 35 0.70 -1.01 -0.13
CA ALA A 35 1.98 -0.78 0.53
C ALA A 35 1.96 0.53 1.33
N ALA A 36 1.41 1.60 0.75
CA ALA A 36 1.28 2.87 1.43
C ALA A 36 0.39 2.77 2.66
N ALA A 37 -0.71 2.04 2.56
CA ALA A 37 -1.63 1.82 3.68
C ALA A 37 -0.96 1.03 4.81
N ILE A 38 -0.20 0.00 4.47
CA ILE A 38 0.53 -0.82 5.45
C ILE A 38 1.56 0.05 6.20
N VAL A 39 2.30 0.86 5.46
CA VAL A 39 3.30 1.76 6.07
C VAL A 39 2.63 2.77 6.99
N GLU A 40 1.51 3.37 6.56
CA GLU A 40 0.79 4.35 7.37
C GLU A 40 0.23 3.71 8.64
N GLU A 41 -0.31 2.51 8.54
CA GLU A 41 -0.81 1.77 9.69
C GLU A 41 0.31 1.46 10.67
N ALA A 42 1.46 1.04 10.16
CA ALA A 42 2.63 0.77 10.99
C ALA A 42 3.13 2.04 11.72
N ARG A 43 3.11 3.18 11.04
CA ARG A 43 3.48 4.47 11.64
C ARG A 43 2.53 4.86 12.76
N ALA A 44 1.23 4.68 12.53
CA ALA A 44 0.21 4.98 13.54
C ALA A 44 0.37 4.08 14.76
N GLU A 45 0.61 2.80 14.53
CA GLU A 45 0.84 1.85 15.62
C GLU A 45 2.09 2.19 16.41
N ALA A 46 3.18 2.51 15.71
CA ALA A 46 4.42 2.92 16.37
C ALA A 46 4.24 4.18 17.21
N ALA A 47 3.52 5.17 16.67
CA ALA A 47 3.22 6.41 17.41
C ALA A 47 2.40 6.11 18.67
N GLY A 48 1.44 5.19 18.58
CA GLY A 48 0.65 4.76 19.73
C GLY A 48 1.49 4.09 20.80
N ILE A 49 2.40 3.21 20.39
CA ILE A 49 3.32 2.53 21.31
C ILE A 49 4.20 3.54 22.05
N VAL A 50 4.76 4.49 21.34
CA VAL A 50 5.61 5.54 21.92
C VAL A 50 4.81 6.37 22.92
N LYS A 51 3.60 6.77 22.52
CA LYS A 51 2.72 7.57 23.39
C LYS A 51 2.38 6.84 24.70
N GLN A 52 2.07 5.55 24.59
CA GLN A 52 1.77 4.73 25.77
C GLN A 52 3.00 4.58 26.67
N ALA A 53 4.18 4.40 26.07
CA ALA A 53 5.42 4.29 26.82
C ALA A 53 5.75 5.59 27.56
N GLU A 54 5.54 6.74 26.91
CA GLU A 54 5.75 8.04 27.52
C GLU A 54 4.79 8.27 28.69
N ALA A 55 3.51 7.91 28.53
CA ALA A 55 2.51 8.03 29.57
C ALA A 55 2.86 7.14 30.78
N LYS A 56 3.30 5.92 30.50
CA LYS A 56 3.70 5.00 31.56
C LYS A 56 4.94 5.51 32.32
N ALA A 57 5.91 6.03 31.58
CA ALA A 57 7.11 6.60 32.17
C ALA A 57 6.76 7.80 33.08
N GLU A 58 5.82 8.63 32.64
CA GLU A 58 5.33 9.75 33.44
C GLU A 58 4.65 9.29 34.73
N ASP A 59 3.81 8.26 34.64
CA ASP A 59 3.12 7.69 35.79
C ASP A 59 4.12 7.09 36.79
N VAL A 60 5.12 6.37 36.31
CA VAL A 60 6.18 5.81 37.17
C VAL A 60 6.93 6.93 37.88
N ALA A 61 7.27 7.99 37.18
CA ALA A 61 7.96 9.14 37.77
C ALA A 61 7.11 9.79 38.87
N LYS A 62 5.82 9.99 38.63
CA LYS A 62 4.88 10.56 39.59
C LYS A 62 4.76 9.67 40.84
N ASN A 63 4.61 8.36 40.62
CA ASN A 63 4.48 7.42 41.72
C ASN A 63 5.75 7.36 42.58
N THR A 64 6.91 7.40 41.95
CA THR A 64 8.19 7.43 42.64
C THR A 64 8.32 8.68 43.50
N MET A 65 7.90 9.83 42.99
CA MET A 65 7.93 11.09 43.73
C MET A 65 6.96 11.11 44.90
N THR A 66 5.81 10.45 44.76
CA THR A 66 4.78 10.43 45.83
C THR A 66 5.11 9.47 46.96
N GLU A 67 5.89 8.45 46.70
CA GLU A 67 6.25 7.44 47.72
C GLU A 67 7.35 7.89 48.69
N ILE A 68 7.96 9.00 48.39
CA ILE A 68 8.95 9.59 49.27
C ILE A 68 8.26 10.40 50.36
#